data_be2911ed46db66f5239f48ffce4b7e3e
#
_entry.id   be2911ed46db66f5239f48ffce4b7e3e
#
_cell.length_a   1.000
_cell.length_b   1.000
_cell.length_c   1.000
_cell.angle_alpha   90.00
_cell.angle_beta   90.00
_cell.angle_gamma   90.00
#
_symmetry.space_group_name_H-M   'P 1'
#
loop_
_entity.id
_entity.type
_entity.pdbx_description
1 polymer ?
#
loop_
_entity_poly.entity_id
_entity_poly.type
_entity_poly.pdbx_seq_one_letter_code
_entity_poly.pdbx_strand_id
1 'polypeptide(L)'
;DSGMTVRETYLIRLNPNVIHKTRGNAAICIDVIGDICTAFSMACDIVEELADFSCEETNPGVVVSDRALPAEFYKRAVTDFCEISEAVTLLEESEALFRGYKNGRGLIGAAAAVSSVLEDSTAEILVYRRPDCRGYPRMVNRKSLFLADGETSPHTWDTVDRENNIVVCVPHTPDPVLFGIRGTSGDWVLRARRMVIAEAPEREQIFTTNQGTDAHLIAGSPGALEPGRSYLVRGTV
;
A
#
# COMPACT_ATOMS: atom_id res chain seq x y z
N ASP A 1 10.57 -24.42 5.83
CA ASP A 1 9.20 -24.34 6.36
C ASP A 1 9.23 -23.50 7.65
N SER A 2 8.77 -22.24 7.57
CA SER A 2 8.90 -21.27 8.67
C SER A 2 7.91 -21.51 9.83
N GLY A 3 6.98 -22.46 9.68
CA GLY A 3 5.87 -22.63 10.63
C GLY A 3 4.85 -21.47 10.62
N MET A 4 4.99 -20.51 9.69
CA MET A 4 4.11 -19.36 9.57
C MET A 4 3.01 -19.62 8.54
N THR A 5 1.78 -19.24 8.87
CA THR A 5 0.65 -19.30 7.92
C THR A 5 0.10 -17.90 7.70
N VAL A 6 0.18 -17.41 6.46
CA VAL A 6 -0.42 -16.11 6.07
C VAL A 6 -1.94 -16.29 5.95
N ARG A 7 -2.70 -15.43 6.63
CA ARG A 7 -4.16 -15.38 6.55
C ARG A 7 -4.63 -14.34 5.56
N GLU A 8 -4.09 -13.13 5.67
CA GLU A 8 -4.49 -12.02 4.81
C GLU A 8 -3.34 -11.04 4.63
N THR A 9 -3.38 -10.29 3.52
CA THR A 9 -2.39 -9.25 3.20
C THR A 9 -3.09 -7.94 2.91
N TYR A 10 -2.59 -6.88 3.51
CA TYR A 10 -3.16 -5.53 3.39
C TYR A 10 -2.13 -4.57 2.80
N LEU A 11 -2.60 -3.68 1.94
CA LEU A 11 -1.82 -2.55 1.43
C LEU A 11 -2.46 -1.26 1.95
N ILE A 12 -1.90 -0.74 3.02
CA ILE A 12 -2.43 0.44 3.70
C ILE A 12 -1.83 1.69 3.07
N ARG A 13 -2.66 2.47 2.42
CA ARG A 13 -2.31 3.78 1.88
C ARG A 13 -2.40 4.80 3.01
N LEU A 14 -1.38 5.64 3.14
CA LEU A 14 -1.25 6.67 4.16
C LEU A 14 -1.44 8.06 3.56
N ASN A 15 -1.32 9.12 4.36
CA ASN A 15 -1.51 10.49 3.88
C ASN A 15 -0.64 10.75 2.63
N PRO A 16 -1.25 11.06 1.47
CA PRO A 16 -0.53 11.28 0.23
C PRO A 16 0.27 12.60 0.21
N ASN A 17 0.00 13.50 1.15
CA ASN A 17 0.62 14.83 1.20
C ASN A 17 1.97 14.86 1.95
N VAL A 18 2.41 13.73 2.51
CA VAL A 18 3.72 13.62 3.16
C VAL A 18 4.83 13.75 2.12
N ILE A 19 5.80 14.65 2.39
CA ILE A 19 6.93 14.90 1.48
C ILE A 19 7.98 13.79 1.52
N HIS A 20 8.10 13.12 2.66
CA HIS A 20 9.08 12.04 2.89
C HIS A 20 8.56 10.69 2.38
N LYS A 21 8.49 10.55 1.08
CA LYS A 21 8.06 9.30 0.42
C LYS A 21 8.82 9.13 -0.89
N THR A 22 9.11 7.91 -1.27
CA THR A 22 9.76 7.61 -2.55
C THR A 22 8.79 7.72 -3.72
N ARG A 23 7.55 7.23 -3.55
CA ARG A 23 6.44 7.30 -4.54
C ARG A 23 5.10 7.51 -3.84
N GLY A 24 4.36 6.42 -3.64
CA GLY A 24 3.17 6.42 -2.81
C GLY A 24 3.53 6.26 -1.34
N ASN A 25 2.77 6.88 -0.45
CA ASN A 25 2.92 6.65 0.99
C ASN A 25 2.06 5.44 1.36
N ALA A 26 2.70 4.29 1.58
CA ALA A 26 2.01 3.04 1.89
C ALA A 26 2.84 2.12 2.76
N ALA A 27 2.17 1.25 3.49
CA ALA A 27 2.77 0.14 4.23
C ALA A 27 2.03 -1.17 3.93
N ILE A 28 2.73 -2.29 4.04
CA ILE A 28 2.13 -3.62 3.94
C ILE A 28 1.92 -4.15 5.35
N CYS A 29 0.70 -4.66 5.63
CA CYS A 29 0.43 -5.46 6.81
C CYS A 29 0.12 -6.89 6.38
N ILE A 30 0.63 -7.85 7.12
CA ILE A 30 0.42 -9.28 6.87
C ILE A 30 -0.12 -9.89 8.15
N ASP A 31 -1.35 -10.40 8.10
CA ASP A 31 -1.92 -11.19 9.18
C ASP A 31 -1.41 -12.63 9.08
N VAL A 32 -0.73 -13.08 10.13
CA VAL A 32 -0.08 -14.39 10.17
C VAL A 32 -0.42 -15.15 11.44
N ILE A 33 -0.46 -16.48 11.33
CA ILE A 33 -0.46 -17.39 12.48
C ILE A 33 0.95 -17.93 12.64
N GLY A 34 1.55 -17.75 13.82
CA GLY A 34 2.89 -18.23 14.12
C GLY A 34 3.49 -17.56 15.34
N ASP A 35 4.75 -17.84 15.61
CA ASP A 35 5.48 -17.24 16.72
C ASP A 35 5.89 -15.80 16.38
N ILE A 36 5.61 -14.87 17.31
CA ILE A 36 5.86 -13.42 17.12
C ILE A 36 7.34 -13.10 16.93
N CYS A 37 8.23 -13.76 17.65
CA CYS A 37 9.67 -13.51 17.54
C CYS A 37 10.20 -14.01 16.19
N THR A 38 9.70 -15.16 15.74
CA THR A 38 10.02 -15.71 14.42
C THR A 38 9.51 -14.79 13.31
N ALA A 39 8.27 -14.29 13.42
CA ALA A 39 7.70 -13.35 12.47
C ALA A 39 8.53 -12.07 12.38
N PHE A 40 8.93 -11.53 13.54
CA PHE A 40 9.74 -10.33 13.61
C PHE A 40 11.14 -10.51 12.99
N SER A 41 11.83 -11.61 13.34
CA SER A 41 13.14 -11.91 12.77
C SER A 41 13.07 -12.03 11.26
N MET A 42 12.12 -12.84 10.74
CA MET A 42 11.94 -13.04 9.31
C MET A 42 11.64 -11.73 8.56
N ALA A 43 10.78 -10.87 9.14
CA ALA A 43 10.46 -9.59 8.51
C ALA A 43 11.68 -8.66 8.46
N CYS A 44 12.51 -8.65 9.52
CA CYS A 44 13.76 -7.91 9.54
C CYS A 44 14.75 -8.44 8.50
N ASP A 45 14.95 -9.76 8.43
CA ASP A 45 15.86 -10.40 7.48
C ASP A 45 15.47 -10.08 6.03
N ILE A 46 14.17 -10.14 5.70
CA ILE A 46 13.64 -9.79 4.38
C ILE A 46 13.91 -8.32 4.05
N VAL A 47 13.70 -7.42 5.00
CA VAL A 47 13.97 -5.99 4.78
C VAL A 47 15.47 -5.76 4.58
N GLU A 48 16.32 -6.40 5.36
CA GLU A 48 17.77 -6.27 5.25
C GLU A 48 18.32 -6.83 3.93
N GLU A 49 17.73 -7.90 3.42
CA GLU A 49 18.11 -8.51 2.14
C GLU A 49 17.62 -7.68 0.93
N LEU A 50 16.39 -7.16 0.98
CA LEU A 50 15.72 -6.62 -0.23
C LEU A 50 15.71 -5.09 -0.31
N ALA A 51 15.91 -4.37 0.81
CA ALA A 51 15.88 -2.93 0.79
C ALA A 51 17.17 -2.33 0.20
N ASP A 52 17.01 -1.40 -0.73
CA ASP A 52 18.14 -0.63 -1.24
C ASP A 52 18.54 0.47 -0.25
N PHE A 53 19.41 0.12 0.69
CA PHE A 53 19.92 1.06 1.68
C PHE A 53 20.89 2.10 1.11
N SER A 54 21.37 1.95 -0.11
CA SER A 54 22.18 2.96 -0.80
C SER A 54 21.33 4.18 -1.21
N CYS A 55 20.01 3.98 -1.42
CA CYS A 55 19.08 5.08 -1.65
C CYS A 55 18.81 5.83 -0.34
N GLU A 56 19.09 7.12 -0.30
CA GLU A 56 18.96 7.96 0.90
C GLU A 56 17.52 7.99 1.42
N GLU A 57 16.55 7.98 0.52
CA GLU A 57 15.11 8.00 0.82
C GLU A 57 14.55 6.66 1.33
N THR A 58 15.31 5.58 1.25
CA THR A 58 14.90 4.26 1.75
C THR A 58 15.09 4.17 3.25
N ASN A 59 14.00 4.28 4.00
CA ASN A 59 13.97 4.25 5.46
C ASN A 59 12.90 3.26 5.95
N PRO A 60 13.10 1.94 5.82
CA PRO A 60 12.09 0.96 6.20
C PRO A 60 11.83 0.93 7.70
N GLY A 61 10.66 0.41 8.07
CA GLY A 61 10.30 0.07 9.44
C GLY A 61 9.59 -1.28 9.46
N VAL A 62 9.87 -2.06 10.49
CA VAL A 62 9.21 -3.35 10.78
C VAL A 62 8.53 -3.23 12.13
N VAL A 63 7.27 -3.66 12.18
CA VAL A 63 6.48 -3.75 13.41
C VAL A 63 5.74 -5.08 13.41
N VAL A 64 5.81 -5.81 14.51
CA VAL A 64 5.03 -7.04 14.73
C VAL A 64 4.38 -6.98 16.12
N SER A 65 3.09 -7.30 16.18
CA SER A 65 2.33 -7.32 17.41
C SER A 65 1.35 -8.51 17.41
N ASP A 66 1.18 -9.14 18.54
CA ASP A 66 0.15 -10.15 18.80
C ASP A 66 -1.13 -9.54 19.40
N ARG A 67 -1.14 -8.21 19.59
CA ARG A 67 -2.25 -7.44 20.15
C ARG A 67 -2.71 -6.38 19.13
N ALA A 68 -3.99 -6.03 19.21
CA ALA A 68 -4.50 -4.89 18.45
C ALA A 68 -3.89 -3.58 18.99
N LEU A 69 -3.34 -2.76 18.11
CA LEU A 69 -2.89 -1.42 18.44
C LEU A 69 -4.06 -0.43 18.32
N PRO A 70 -3.98 0.72 19.04
CA PRO A 70 -5.00 1.78 18.94
C PRO A 70 -5.24 2.27 17.50
N ALA A 71 -6.48 2.12 17.01
CA ALA A 71 -6.86 2.50 15.65
C ALA A 71 -6.75 4.00 15.36
N GLU A 72 -6.71 4.82 16.40
CA GLU A 72 -6.55 6.27 16.30
C GLU A 72 -5.26 6.67 15.60
N PHE A 73 -4.18 5.88 15.78
CA PHE A 73 -2.92 6.15 15.12
C PHE A 73 -3.04 5.94 13.60
N TYR A 74 -3.71 4.85 13.17
CA TYR A 74 -4.03 4.64 11.76
C TYR A 74 -4.85 5.79 11.19
N LYS A 75 -5.96 6.14 11.84
CA LYS A 75 -6.87 7.22 11.39
C LYS A 75 -6.11 8.54 11.19
N ARG A 76 -5.19 8.85 12.11
CA ARG A 76 -4.36 10.04 11.98
C ARG A 76 -3.32 9.92 10.87
N ALA A 77 -2.64 8.80 10.75
CA ALA A 77 -1.60 8.60 9.73
C ALA A 77 -2.13 8.62 8.29
N VAL A 78 -3.42 8.37 8.06
CA VAL A 78 -4.06 8.47 6.74
C VAL A 78 -4.58 9.87 6.43
N THR A 79 -4.82 10.73 7.43
CA THR A 79 -5.43 12.05 7.25
C THR A 79 -4.51 13.22 7.61
N ASP A 80 -3.46 12.98 8.40
CA ASP A 80 -2.60 14.03 8.98
C ASP A 80 -1.12 13.62 8.94
N PHE A 81 -0.27 14.45 9.53
CA PHE A 81 1.16 14.18 9.73
C PHE A 81 1.38 13.54 11.10
N CYS A 82 2.29 12.56 11.15
CA CYS A 82 2.72 11.90 12.39
C CYS A 82 4.23 12.05 12.56
N GLU A 83 4.66 12.17 13.81
CA GLU A 83 6.06 12.19 14.18
C GLU A 83 6.57 10.79 14.53
N ILE A 84 7.88 10.57 14.35
CA ILE A 84 8.51 9.28 14.67
C ILE A 84 8.37 8.95 16.16
N SER A 85 8.53 9.97 17.02
CA SER A 85 8.40 9.82 18.48
C SER A 85 7.02 9.32 18.90
N GLU A 86 5.96 9.74 18.22
CA GLU A 86 4.60 9.28 18.50
C GLU A 86 4.41 7.82 18.13
N ALA A 87 4.99 7.39 16.99
CA ALA A 87 4.98 5.98 16.60
C ALA A 87 5.76 5.11 17.59
N VAL A 88 6.95 5.57 18.02
CA VAL A 88 7.79 4.86 19.01
C VAL A 88 7.07 4.72 20.34
N THR A 89 6.50 5.81 20.86
CA THR A 89 5.74 5.79 22.12
C THR A 89 4.59 4.79 22.06
N LEU A 90 3.79 4.83 20.96
CA LEU A 90 2.70 3.86 20.77
C LEU A 90 3.20 2.42 20.79
N LEU A 91 4.31 2.14 20.09
CA LEU A 91 4.85 0.78 19.99
C LEU A 91 5.41 0.26 21.32
N GLU A 92 6.07 1.13 22.08
CA GLU A 92 6.56 0.82 23.43
C GLU A 92 5.41 0.55 24.40
N GLU A 93 4.39 1.41 24.43
CA GLU A 93 3.20 1.24 25.28
C GLU A 93 2.38 -0.01 24.92
N SER A 94 2.41 -0.42 23.64
CA SER A 94 1.74 -1.62 23.15
C SER A 94 2.58 -2.90 23.29
N GLU A 95 3.81 -2.80 23.81
CA GLU A 95 4.76 -3.93 23.90
C GLU A 95 5.00 -4.62 22.55
N ALA A 96 4.90 -3.89 21.45
CA ALA A 96 5.12 -4.40 20.10
C ALA A 96 6.63 -4.62 19.83
N LEU A 97 6.96 -5.60 19.00
CA LEU A 97 8.33 -5.75 18.49
C LEU A 97 8.50 -4.82 17.28
N PHE A 98 9.52 -3.97 17.31
CA PHE A 98 9.75 -3.06 16.19
C PHE A 98 11.22 -2.78 15.91
N ARG A 99 11.51 -2.45 14.66
CA ARG A 99 12.83 -2.00 14.21
C ARG A 99 12.68 -0.92 13.15
N GLY A 100 13.25 0.26 13.44
CA GLY A 100 13.42 1.32 12.45
C GLY A 100 14.81 1.24 11.83
N TYR A 101 14.89 1.46 10.53
CA TYR A 101 16.16 1.51 9.80
C TYR A 101 16.48 2.94 9.42
N LYS A 102 17.77 3.26 9.38
CA LYS A 102 18.31 4.60 9.09
C LYS A 102 17.67 5.67 10.01
N ASN A 103 16.84 6.57 9.47
CA ASN A 103 16.22 7.62 10.29
C ASN A 103 14.97 7.17 11.05
N GLY A 104 14.52 5.93 10.89
CA GLY A 104 13.37 5.36 11.60
C GLY A 104 11.99 5.77 11.08
N ARG A 105 11.90 6.57 10.02
CA ARG A 105 10.61 7.09 9.52
C ARG A 105 9.62 6.02 9.10
N GLY A 106 10.12 4.88 8.62
CA GLY A 106 9.27 3.74 8.24
C GLY A 106 8.42 3.18 9.38
N LEU A 107 8.79 3.45 10.65
CA LEU A 107 7.99 3.05 11.81
C LEU A 107 6.60 3.68 11.84
N ILE A 108 6.45 4.92 11.33
CA ILE A 108 5.13 5.57 11.24
C ILE A 108 4.19 4.74 10.35
N GLY A 109 4.66 4.37 9.16
CA GLY A 109 3.86 3.56 8.24
C GLY A 109 3.58 2.16 8.74
N ALA A 110 4.58 1.50 9.33
CA ALA A 110 4.44 0.15 9.87
C ALA A 110 3.49 0.12 11.08
N ALA A 111 3.60 1.08 12.02
CA ALA A 111 2.69 1.23 13.15
C ALA A 111 1.25 1.49 12.68
N ALA A 112 1.07 2.40 11.71
CA ALA A 112 -0.24 2.69 11.14
C ALA A 112 -0.85 1.46 10.45
N ALA A 113 -0.05 0.66 9.76
CA ALA A 113 -0.54 -0.56 9.11
C ALA A 113 -0.98 -1.63 10.10
N VAL A 114 -0.23 -1.83 11.20
CA VAL A 114 -0.61 -2.80 12.24
C VAL A 114 -1.80 -2.31 13.08
N SER A 115 -1.98 -0.99 13.23
CA SER A 115 -3.15 -0.41 13.92
C SER A 115 -4.36 -0.19 13.01
N SER A 116 -4.29 -0.60 11.73
CA SER A 116 -5.37 -0.37 10.79
C SER A 116 -6.63 -1.18 11.11
N VAL A 117 -7.76 -0.50 11.09
CA VAL A 117 -9.10 -1.10 11.10
C VAL A 117 -9.81 -0.59 9.86
N LEU A 118 -10.04 -1.47 8.89
CA LEU A 118 -10.70 -1.12 7.65
C LEU A 118 -12.21 -1.31 7.80
N GLU A 119 -12.93 -0.21 8.11
CA GLU A 119 -14.40 -0.19 8.18
C GLU A 119 -15.01 -0.36 6.77
N ASP A 120 -14.30 0.15 5.75
CA ASP A 120 -14.56 -0.05 4.33
C ASP A 120 -13.25 -0.43 3.63
N SER A 121 -13.34 -1.28 2.62
CA SER A 121 -12.16 -1.77 1.93
C SER A 121 -12.43 -2.06 0.46
N THR A 122 -11.38 -2.02 -0.31
CA THR A 122 -11.32 -2.37 -1.72
C THR A 122 -10.19 -3.39 -1.93
N ALA A 123 -9.92 -3.74 -3.17
CA ALA A 123 -8.82 -4.65 -3.50
C ALA A 123 -7.84 -4.01 -4.50
N GLU A 124 -6.57 -4.34 -4.36
CA GLU A 124 -5.54 -4.02 -5.36
C GLU A 124 -4.74 -5.29 -5.66
N ILE A 125 -4.65 -5.67 -6.94
CA ILE A 125 -3.72 -6.71 -7.38
C ILE A 125 -2.44 -6.05 -7.87
N LEU A 126 -1.30 -6.47 -7.32
CA LEU A 126 0.02 -6.11 -7.82
C LEU A 126 0.64 -7.30 -8.55
N VAL A 127 1.09 -7.06 -9.77
CA VAL A 127 1.78 -8.03 -10.62
C VAL A 127 3.26 -7.68 -10.65
N TYR A 128 4.11 -8.61 -10.24
CA TYR A 128 5.54 -8.38 -10.09
C TYR A 128 6.33 -8.93 -11.26
N ARG A 129 7.34 -8.16 -11.66
CA ARG A 129 8.26 -8.53 -12.75
C ARG A 129 9.29 -9.55 -12.27
N ARG A 130 9.64 -10.45 -13.15
CA ARG A 130 10.78 -11.32 -12.96
C ARG A 130 12.07 -10.50 -12.82
N PRO A 131 13.03 -10.90 -11.96
CA PRO A 131 14.28 -10.18 -11.78
C PRO A 131 15.06 -9.93 -13.09
N ASP A 132 15.05 -10.90 -14.01
CA ASP A 132 15.73 -10.81 -15.31
C ASP A 132 15.07 -9.78 -16.28
N CYS A 133 13.85 -9.37 -16.03
CA CYS A 133 13.15 -8.35 -16.80
C CYS A 133 13.31 -6.92 -16.24
N ARG A 134 13.88 -6.77 -15.03
CA ARG A 134 14.05 -5.46 -14.38
C ARG A 134 15.08 -4.62 -15.13
N GLY A 135 14.86 -3.32 -15.24
CA GLY A 135 15.72 -2.42 -16.01
C GLY A 135 15.40 -2.33 -17.49
N TYR A 136 14.60 -3.25 -18.04
CA TYR A 136 14.14 -3.20 -19.43
C TYR A 136 12.73 -2.60 -19.53
N PRO A 137 12.31 -2.12 -20.73
CA PRO A 137 10.93 -1.67 -20.96
C PRO A 137 9.93 -2.76 -20.61
N ARG A 138 8.83 -2.37 -19.96
CA ARG A 138 7.74 -3.29 -19.60
C ARG A 138 6.97 -3.71 -20.85
N MET A 139 6.77 -5.01 -21.02
CA MET A 139 5.92 -5.53 -22.09
C MET A 139 4.50 -5.78 -21.55
N VAL A 140 3.67 -4.75 -21.66
CA VAL A 140 2.24 -4.81 -21.33
C VAL A 140 1.46 -4.35 -22.56
N ASN A 141 0.53 -5.19 -23.02
CA ASN A 141 -0.28 -4.89 -24.20
C ASN A 141 -1.34 -3.83 -23.86
N ARG A 142 -1.14 -2.64 -24.38
CA ARG A 142 -2.03 -1.50 -24.18
C ARG A 142 -3.50 -1.79 -24.53
N LYS A 143 -3.75 -2.49 -25.65
CA LYS A 143 -5.12 -2.78 -26.10
C LYS A 143 -5.85 -3.69 -25.10
N SER A 144 -5.12 -4.64 -24.51
CA SER A 144 -5.69 -5.53 -23.51
C SER A 144 -6.06 -4.80 -22.20
N LEU A 145 -5.30 -3.76 -21.81
CA LEU A 145 -5.64 -2.91 -20.67
C LEU A 145 -6.93 -2.11 -20.91
N PHE A 146 -7.07 -1.51 -22.09
CA PHE A 146 -8.29 -0.78 -22.47
C PHE A 146 -9.52 -1.72 -22.56
N LEU A 147 -9.32 -2.96 -23.02
CA LEU A 147 -10.38 -3.96 -23.05
C LEU A 147 -10.77 -4.36 -21.63
N ALA A 148 -9.79 -4.69 -20.78
CA ALA A 148 -10.03 -5.06 -19.39
C ALA A 148 -10.80 -3.96 -18.64
N ASP A 149 -10.35 -2.71 -18.76
CA ASP A 149 -11.04 -1.56 -18.19
C ASP A 149 -12.50 -1.42 -18.67
N GLY A 150 -12.75 -1.58 -19.97
CA GLY A 150 -14.11 -1.50 -20.54
C GLY A 150 -15.06 -2.59 -20.04
N GLU A 151 -14.52 -3.79 -19.78
CA GLU A 151 -15.30 -4.95 -19.34
C GLU A 151 -15.49 -5.01 -17.81
N THR A 152 -14.69 -4.27 -17.05
CA THR A 152 -14.71 -4.35 -15.59
C THR A 152 -15.08 -3.04 -14.88
N SER A 153 -15.08 -1.90 -15.59
CA SER A 153 -15.59 -0.63 -15.07
C SER A 153 -17.11 -0.72 -14.83
N PRO A 154 -17.65 -0.12 -13.74
CA PRO A 154 -16.98 0.71 -12.74
C PRO A 154 -16.38 -0.08 -11.57
N HIS A 155 -16.38 -1.42 -11.61
CA HIS A 155 -15.86 -2.25 -10.53
C HIS A 155 -14.34 -2.25 -10.43
N THR A 156 -13.64 -1.86 -11.50
CA THR A 156 -12.21 -1.51 -11.46
C THR A 156 -12.03 -0.09 -11.96
N TRP A 157 -10.98 0.59 -11.48
CA TRP A 157 -10.69 1.99 -11.82
C TRP A 157 -9.20 2.26 -11.88
N ASP A 158 -8.82 3.44 -12.39
CA ASP A 158 -7.42 3.88 -12.57
C ASP A 158 -6.57 2.90 -13.41
N THR A 159 -7.19 2.06 -14.23
CA THR A 159 -6.47 1.17 -15.15
C THR A 159 -5.99 1.97 -16.35
N VAL A 160 -6.87 2.77 -16.95
CA VAL A 160 -6.59 3.67 -18.07
C VAL A 160 -7.35 4.97 -17.91
N ASP A 161 -6.79 6.04 -18.44
CA ASP A 161 -7.48 7.31 -18.70
C ASP A 161 -7.95 7.30 -20.17
N ARG A 162 -9.27 7.14 -20.34
CA ARG A 162 -9.86 7.04 -21.69
C ARG A 162 -9.91 8.38 -22.41
N GLU A 163 -10.08 9.49 -21.68
CA GLU A 163 -10.18 10.82 -22.26
C GLU A 163 -8.84 11.23 -22.88
N ASN A 164 -7.75 11.01 -22.15
CA ASN A 164 -6.40 11.32 -22.59
C ASN A 164 -5.71 10.15 -23.28
N ASN A 165 -6.39 9.01 -23.39
CA ASN A 165 -5.86 7.80 -24.00
C ASN A 165 -4.52 7.38 -23.35
N ILE A 166 -4.45 7.33 -22.00
CA ILE A 166 -3.24 7.02 -21.22
C ILE A 166 -3.45 5.73 -20.44
N VAL A 167 -2.40 4.93 -20.32
CA VAL A 167 -2.32 3.80 -19.36
C VAL A 167 -1.85 4.35 -18.03
N VAL A 168 -2.65 4.14 -16.98
CA VAL A 168 -2.39 4.65 -15.62
C VAL A 168 -1.77 3.58 -14.73
N CYS A 169 -2.23 2.34 -14.86
CA CYS A 169 -1.87 1.24 -13.95
C CYS A 169 -0.42 0.71 -14.08
N VAL A 170 0.33 1.14 -15.11
CA VAL A 170 1.71 0.70 -15.36
C VAL A 170 2.67 1.75 -14.80
N PRO A 171 3.56 1.41 -13.86
CA PRO A 171 4.55 2.34 -13.33
C PRO A 171 5.55 2.81 -14.40
N HIS A 172 6.02 4.05 -14.28
CA HIS A 172 7.03 4.61 -15.20
C HIS A 172 8.47 4.43 -14.71
N THR A 173 8.64 4.09 -13.44
CA THR A 173 9.95 3.94 -12.79
C THR A 173 10.42 2.48 -12.81
N PRO A 174 11.74 2.21 -12.70
CA PRO A 174 12.28 0.87 -12.67
C PRO A 174 12.06 0.20 -11.31
N ASP A 175 10.82 -0.10 -10.97
CA ASP A 175 10.48 -0.90 -9.81
C ASP A 175 10.07 -2.32 -10.21
N PRO A 176 9.96 -3.25 -9.23
CA PRO A 176 9.62 -4.63 -9.52
C PRO A 176 8.16 -4.83 -9.91
N VAL A 177 7.29 -3.82 -9.80
CA VAL A 177 5.87 -3.93 -10.16
C VAL A 177 5.71 -3.76 -11.67
N LEU A 178 5.08 -4.74 -12.31
CA LEU A 178 4.75 -4.70 -13.73
C LEU A 178 3.55 -3.78 -13.98
N PHE A 179 2.47 -4.00 -13.25
CA PHE A 179 1.28 -3.14 -13.17
C PHE A 179 0.47 -3.49 -11.91
N GLY A 180 -0.46 -2.58 -11.56
CA GLY A 180 -1.42 -2.79 -10.47
C GLY A 180 -2.83 -2.43 -10.91
N ILE A 181 -3.83 -3.23 -10.55
CA ILE A 181 -5.24 -2.96 -10.85
C ILE A 181 -6.00 -2.85 -9.53
N ARG A 182 -6.79 -1.80 -9.40
CA ARG A 182 -7.65 -1.50 -8.25
C ARG A 182 -9.10 -1.81 -8.58
N GLY A 183 -9.85 -2.30 -7.59
CA GLY A 183 -11.24 -2.61 -7.79
C GLY A 183 -12.00 -2.83 -6.48
N THR A 184 -13.31 -2.94 -6.59
CA THR A 184 -14.24 -3.10 -5.46
C THR A 184 -14.04 -4.41 -4.69
N SER A 185 -13.42 -5.42 -5.32
CA SER A 185 -13.15 -6.72 -4.68
C SER A 185 -12.01 -7.47 -5.38
N GLY A 186 -11.47 -8.50 -4.69
CA GLY A 186 -10.47 -9.40 -5.24
C GLY A 186 -10.92 -10.09 -6.55
N ASP A 187 -12.20 -10.46 -6.65
CA ASP A 187 -12.76 -11.10 -7.85
C ASP A 187 -12.71 -10.17 -9.07
N TRP A 188 -13.04 -8.90 -8.88
CA TRP A 188 -13.03 -7.93 -9.96
C TRP A 188 -11.61 -7.60 -10.45
N VAL A 189 -10.67 -7.40 -9.54
CA VAL A 189 -9.27 -7.15 -9.94
C VAL A 189 -8.65 -8.39 -10.60
N LEU A 190 -9.01 -9.60 -10.16
CA LEU A 190 -8.57 -10.84 -10.78
C LEU A 190 -9.19 -11.04 -12.17
N ARG A 191 -10.47 -10.71 -12.34
CA ARG A 191 -11.15 -10.73 -13.64
C ARG A 191 -10.45 -9.79 -14.62
N ALA A 192 -10.20 -8.54 -14.23
CA ALA A 192 -9.47 -7.59 -15.06
C ALA A 192 -8.07 -8.09 -15.39
N ARG A 193 -7.34 -8.61 -14.39
CA ARG A 193 -5.97 -9.14 -14.56
C ARG A 193 -5.91 -10.25 -15.61
N ARG A 194 -6.87 -11.16 -15.63
CA ARG A 194 -6.92 -12.29 -16.60
C ARG A 194 -7.07 -11.84 -18.05
N MET A 195 -7.54 -10.63 -18.28
CA MET A 195 -7.70 -10.05 -19.63
C MET A 195 -6.44 -9.33 -20.09
N VAL A 196 -5.52 -8.99 -19.19
CA VAL A 196 -4.29 -8.26 -19.50
C VAL A 196 -3.23 -9.20 -20.07
N ILE A 197 -2.77 -8.90 -21.28
CA ILE A 197 -1.66 -9.58 -21.95
C ILE A 197 -0.37 -8.83 -21.60
N ALA A 198 0.57 -9.51 -20.98
CA ALA A 198 1.84 -8.93 -20.56
C ALA A 198 2.97 -9.97 -20.56
N GLU A 199 4.19 -9.55 -20.29
CA GLU A 199 5.30 -10.45 -19.99
C GLU A 199 4.95 -11.41 -18.84
N ALA A 200 5.58 -12.57 -18.79
CA ALA A 200 5.33 -13.55 -17.72
C ALA A 200 5.73 -12.94 -16.35
N PRO A 201 4.81 -12.88 -15.39
CA PRO A 201 5.12 -12.34 -14.08
C PRO A 201 5.96 -13.32 -13.25
N GLU A 202 6.69 -12.80 -12.26
CA GLU A 202 7.29 -13.58 -11.19
C GLU A 202 6.22 -14.10 -10.25
N ARG A 203 5.34 -13.19 -9.80
CA ARG A 203 4.23 -13.47 -8.89
C ARG A 203 3.15 -12.41 -9.01
N GLU A 204 2.01 -12.73 -8.44
CA GLU A 204 0.85 -11.84 -8.34
C GLU A 204 0.34 -11.88 -6.90
N GLN A 205 -0.01 -10.72 -6.36
CA GLN A 205 -0.54 -10.63 -5.00
C GLN A 205 -1.76 -9.72 -4.98
N ILE A 206 -2.86 -10.20 -4.41
CA ILE A 206 -4.04 -9.41 -4.12
C ILE A 206 -3.93 -8.92 -2.68
N PHE A 207 -4.21 -7.64 -2.48
CA PHE A 207 -4.25 -6.98 -1.18
C PHE A 207 -5.63 -6.42 -0.92
N THR A 208 -6.10 -6.56 0.31
CA THR A 208 -7.16 -5.72 0.86
C THR A 208 -6.58 -4.35 1.16
N THR A 209 -7.26 -3.26 0.78
CA THR A 209 -6.71 -1.91 0.88
C THR A 209 -7.78 -0.86 1.22
N ASN A 210 -7.34 0.26 1.78
CA ASN A 210 -8.15 1.46 1.98
C ASN A 210 -8.12 2.43 0.79
N GLN A 211 -7.52 2.03 -0.34
CA GLN A 211 -7.44 2.86 -1.55
C GLN A 211 -8.82 2.97 -2.23
N GLY A 212 -9.27 4.19 -2.48
CA GLY A 212 -10.59 4.44 -3.10
C GLY A 212 -11.76 4.38 -2.12
N THR A 213 -11.46 4.37 -0.81
CA THR A 213 -12.44 4.57 0.27
C THR A 213 -12.36 6.00 0.80
N ASP A 214 -13.26 6.37 1.71
CA ASP A 214 -13.27 7.68 2.37
C ASP A 214 -12.26 7.79 3.53
N ALA A 215 -11.42 6.77 3.76
CA ALA A 215 -10.49 6.72 4.89
C ALA A 215 -9.52 7.92 4.96
N HIS A 216 -9.20 8.52 3.81
CA HIS A 216 -8.30 9.68 3.70
C HIS A 216 -9.02 11.03 3.84
N LEU A 217 -10.33 11.03 4.01
CA LEU A 217 -11.15 12.23 4.01
C LEU A 217 -11.57 12.59 5.44
N ILE A 218 -11.48 13.86 5.77
CA ILE A 218 -12.05 14.39 7.01
C ILE A 218 -13.21 15.33 6.69
N ALA A 219 -14.26 15.32 7.51
CA ALA A 219 -15.34 16.28 7.38
C ALA A 219 -14.82 17.67 7.74
N GLY A 220 -15.06 18.65 6.88
CA GLY A 220 -14.59 20.02 7.08
C GLY A 220 -15.54 21.04 6.49
N SER A 221 -15.52 22.25 7.05
CA SER A 221 -16.18 23.42 6.47
C SER A 221 -15.18 24.23 5.64
N PRO A 222 -15.61 24.92 4.57
CA PRO A 222 -14.71 25.70 3.72
C PRO A 222 -13.85 26.75 4.46
N GLY A 223 -14.26 27.20 5.65
CA GLY A 223 -13.52 28.15 6.46
C GLY A 223 -12.49 27.55 7.42
N ALA A 224 -12.40 26.21 7.50
CA ALA A 224 -11.53 25.49 8.42
C ALA A 224 -10.58 24.49 7.70
N LEU A 225 -10.25 24.76 6.43
CA LEU A 225 -9.36 23.91 5.66
C LEU A 225 -7.90 24.14 6.04
N GLU A 226 -7.18 23.08 6.30
CA GLU A 226 -5.76 23.11 6.65
C GLU A 226 -4.93 22.48 5.53
N PRO A 227 -3.75 23.01 5.20
CA PRO A 227 -2.83 22.42 4.23
C PRO A 227 -2.41 20.99 4.64
N GLY A 228 -2.27 20.09 3.67
CA GLY A 228 -1.80 18.73 3.92
C GLY A 228 -2.90 17.73 4.29
N ARG A 229 -4.17 18.16 4.33
CA ARG A 229 -5.33 17.29 4.60
C ARG A 229 -6.26 17.20 3.40
N SER A 230 -6.96 16.08 3.27
CA SER A 230 -8.00 15.87 2.26
C SER A 230 -9.38 15.96 2.90
N TYR A 231 -10.31 16.66 2.27
CA TYR A 231 -11.61 16.99 2.85
C TYR A 231 -12.75 16.47 1.97
N LEU A 232 -13.80 15.93 2.62
CA LEU A 232 -15.09 15.72 1.99
C LEU A 232 -15.89 17.04 2.05
N VAL A 233 -16.14 17.64 0.89
CA VAL A 233 -16.92 18.87 0.78
C VAL A 233 -18.27 18.56 0.13
N ARG A 234 -19.37 19.02 0.73
CA ARG A 234 -20.71 18.98 0.11
C ARG A 234 -21.04 20.36 -0.42
N GLY A 235 -21.43 20.44 -1.68
CA GLY A 235 -21.89 21.65 -2.34
C GLY A 235 -23.05 21.34 -3.27
N THR A 236 -23.86 22.35 -3.60
CA THR A 236 -24.82 22.33 -4.71
C THR A 236 -24.14 22.91 -5.94
N VAL A 237 -24.23 22.20 -7.05
CA VAL A 237 -23.81 22.64 -8.38
C VAL A 237 -24.98 23.33 -9.05
#